data_a2e6e6092face6f2d0870a3876f9dd04
#
_entry.id   a2e6e6092face6f2d0870a3876f9dd04
#
_cell.length_a   1.000
_cell.length_b   1.000
_cell.length_c   1.000
_cell.angle_alpha   90.00
_cell.angle_beta   90.00
_cell.angle_gamma   90.00
#
_symmetry.space_group_name_H-M   'P 1'
#
loop_
_entity.id
_entity.type
_entity.pdbx_description
1 polymer ?
#
loop_
_entity_poly.entity_id
_entity_poly.type
_entity_poly.pdbx_seq_one_letter_code
_entity_poly.pdbx_strand_id
1 'polypeptide(L)'
;MDADRIVEMFAAFGPVVPRRMFSGFGVFSDGTMFALVARDTLYLKADTQTLAAFEAEGQGPFTYAAKGAKGGKRSIMSYWRAPDRLYDEPDELAAWARDALAAAHRSARKTPKPTRKR
;
A
#
# COMPACT_ATOMS: atom_id res chain seq x y z
N MET A 1 -0.30 -7.96 13.24
CA MET A 1 1.02 -7.81 12.57
C MET A 1 1.72 -6.61 13.17
N ASP A 2 2.89 -6.81 13.73
CA ASP A 2 3.64 -5.71 14.34
C ASP A 2 4.74 -5.22 13.42
N ALA A 3 5.46 -4.18 13.84
CA ALA A 3 6.49 -3.55 13.03
C ALA A 3 7.60 -4.53 12.64
N ASP A 4 8.02 -5.37 13.57
CA ASP A 4 9.09 -6.34 13.29
C ASP A 4 8.66 -7.36 12.26
N ARG A 5 7.42 -7.82 12.33
CA ARG A 5 6.89 -8.75 11.34
C ARG A 5 6.84 -8.12 9.96
N ILE A 6 6.48 -6.83 9.88
CA ILE A 6 6.43 -6.13 8.61
C ILE A 6 7.82 -6.03 7.99
N VAL A 7 8.82 -5.65 8.79
CA VAL A 7 10.20 -5.57 8.31
C VAL A 7 10.66 -6.92 7.78
N GLU A 8 10.37 -7.98 8.54
CA GLU A 8 10.76 -9.33 8.16
C GLU A 8 10.07 -9.78 6.87
N MET A 9 8.79 -9.48 6.74
CA MET A 9 8.00 -9.86 5.58
C MET A 9 8.56 -9.28 4.29
N PHE A 10 9.08 -8.06 4.34
CA PHE A 10 9.63 -7.38 3.17
C PHE A 10 11.14 -7.55 3.01
N ALA A 11 11.76 -8.46 3.75
CA ALA A 11 13.22 -8.61 3.73
C ALA A 11 13.76 -8.86 2.32
N ALA A 12 13.09 -9.65 1.50
CA ALA A 12 13.53 -9.93 0.13
C ALA A 12 13.42 -8.70 -0.77
N PHE A 13 12.53 -7.78 -0.43
CA PHE A 13 12.38 -6.52 -1.14
C PHE A 13 13.49 -5.53 -0.75
N GLY A 14 13.77 -5.46 0.54
CA GLY A 14 14.77 -4.55 1.09
C GLY A 14 14.28 -3.91 2.38
N PRO A 15 15.07 -2.99 2.94
CA PRO A 15 14.71 -2.34 4.20
C PRO A 15 13.45 -1.50 4.05
N VAL A 16 12.56 -1.60 5.02
CA VAL A 16 11.37 -0.76 5.07
C VAL A 16 11.20 -0.19 6.46
N VAL A 17 10.48 0.92 6.55
CA VAL A 17 10.21 1.58 7.82
C VAL A 17 8.70 1.60 8.05
N PRO A 18 8.20 0.75 8.96
CA PRO A 18 6.78 0.84 9.35
C PRO A 18 6.58 2.04 10.27
N ARG A 19 5.52 2.80 10.02
CA ARG A 19 5.15 3.91 10.89
C ARG A 19 3.70 3.74 11.31
N ARG A 20 3.45 3.90 12.58
CA ARG A 20 2.08 3.81 13.08
C ARG A 20 1.22 4.90 12.48
N MET A 21 0.07 4.49 11.99
CA MET A 21 -0.95 5.43 11.53
C MET A 21 -2.30 4.71 11.53
N PHE A 22 -3.37 5.46 11.80
CA PHE A 22 -4.70 4.88 11.94
C PHE A 22 -4.65 3.77 12.98
N SER A 23 -5.19 2.62 12.65
CA SER A 23 -5.13 1.44 13.51
C SER A 23 -4.14 0.42 12.99
N GLY A 24 -3.13 0.88 12.25
CA GLY A 24 -2.16 -0.02 11.64
C GLY A 24 -0.84 0.68 11.38
N PHE A 25 -0.29 0.43 10.19
CA PHE A 25 1.02 0.97 9.82
C PHE A 25 1.03 1.42 8.38
N GLY A 26 1.69 2.55 8.11
CA GLY A 26 2.15 2.85 6.77
C GLY A 26 3.54 2.24 6.62
N VAL A 27 3.86 1.73 5.45
CA VAL A 27 5.16 1.10 5.19
C VAL A 27 5.90 1.94 4.16
N PHE A 28 7.09 2.38 4.53
CA PHE A 28 7.87 3.34 3.75
C PHE A 28 9.18 2.72 3.27
N SER A 29 9.55 3.06 2.05
CA SER A 29 10.87 2.76 1.50
C SER A 29 11.50 4.07 1.09
N ASP A 30 12.62 4.42 1.72
CA ASP A 30 13.33 5.67 1.43
C ASP A 30 12.41 6.89 1.50
N GLY A 31 11.56 6.92 2.51
CA GLY A 31 10.66 8.03 2.73
C GLY A 31 9.40 8.03 1.88
N THR A 32 9.21 7.04 1.02
CA THR A 32 8.03 6.94 0.16
C THR A 32 7.13 5.82 0.67
N MET A 33 5.87 6.14 0.97
CA MET A 33 4.91 5.14 1.40
C MET A 33 4.41 4.35 0.20
N PHE A 34 4.53 3.03 0.27
CA PHE A 34 4.12 2.16 -0.83
C PHE A 34 3.16 1.06 -0.38
N ALA A 35 2.92 0.94 0.91
CA ALA A 35 2.03 -0.09 1.43
C ALA A 35 1.45 0.38 2.75
N LEU A 36 0.35 -0.26 3.15
CA LEU A 36 -0.18 -0.06 4.48
C LEU A 36 -0.68 -1.38 5.03
N VAL A 37 -0.69 -1.48 6.34
CA VAL A 37 -1.21 -2.64 7.05
C VAL A 37 -2.31 -2.16 7.97
N ALA A 38 -3.48 -2.74 7.82
CA ALA A 38 -4.63 -2.42 8.66
C ALA A 38 -5.32 -3.71 9.03
N ARG A 39 -5.58 -3.90 10.32
CA ARG A 39 -6.23 -5.12 10.82
C ARG A 39 -5.58 -6.39 10.29
N ASP A 40 -4.25 -6.43 10.39
CA ASP A 40 -3.43 -7.58 9.96
C ASP A 40 -3.54 -7.89 8.47
N THR A 41 -3.98 -6.94 7.67
CA THR A 41 -4.09 -7.12 6.23
C THR A 41 -3.17 -6.13 5.52
N LEU A 42 -2.43 -6.64 4.55
CA LEU A 42 -1.50 -5.84 3.76
C LEU A 42 -2.21 -5.29 2.53
N TYR A 43 -2.00 -4.00 2.28
CA TYR A 43 -2.47 -3.32 1.09
C TYR A 43 -1.28 -2.67 0.41
N LEU A 44 -1.24 -2.74 -0.91
CA LEU A 44 -0.12 -2.22 -1.69
C LEU A 44 -0.59 -1.05 -2.55
N LYS A 45 0.28 -0.10 -2.75
CA LYS A 45 -0.01 1.06 -3.60
C LYS A 45 -0.28 0.58 -5.02
N ALA A 46 -1.34 1.12 -5.62
CA ALA A 46 -1.73 0.79 -6.99
C ALA A 46 -1.99 2.07 -7.77
N ASP A 47 -1.86 1.98 -9.08
CA ASP A 47 -2.24 3.06 -9.99
C ASP A 47 -2.82 2.43 -11.25
N THR A 48 -3.07 3.24 -12.28
CA THR A 48 -3.70 2.73 -13.49
C THR A 48 -2.85 1.69 -14.20
N GLN A 49 -1.54 1.69 -13.97
CA GLN A 49 -0.66 0.70 -14.61
C GLN A 49 -0.64 -0.64 -13.89
N THR A 50 -0.96 -0.66 -12.58
CA THR A 50 -0.88 -1.90 -11.79
C THR A 50 -2.24 -2.43 -11.38
N LEU A 51 -3.28 -1.64 -11.53
CA LEU A 51 -4.62 -1.99 -11.06
C LEU A 51 -5.12 -3.33 -11.59
N ALA A 52 -4.89 -3.60 -12.85
CA ALA A 52 -5.39 -4.82 -13.49
C ALA A 52 -4.84 -6.08 -12.81
N ALA A 53 -3.61 -6.04 -12.29
CA ALA A 53 -3.04 -7.19 -11.61
C ALA A 53 -3.82 -7.52 -10.34
N PHE A 54 -4.24 -6.49 -9.59
CA PHE A 54 -5.05 -6.71 -8.40
C PHE A 54 -6.44 -7.22 -8.75
N GLU A 55 -7.03 -6.66 -9.77
CA GLU A 55 -8.36 -7.10 -10.21
C GLU A 55 -8.34 -8.54 -10.69
N ALA A 56 -7.29 -8.94 -11.39
CA ALA A 56 -7.13 -10.32 -11.85
C ALA A 56 -7.03 -11.29 -10.67
N GLU A 57 -6.57 -10.82 -9.51
CA GLU A 57 -6.49 -11.64 -8.31
C GLU A 57 -7.78 -11.59 -7.49
N GLY A 58 -8.79 -10.87 -7.96
CA GLY A 58 -10.04 -10.75 -7.24
C GLY A 58 -9.96 -9.84 -6.02
N GLN A 59 -8.97 -8.98 -5.96
CA GLN A 59 -8.78 -8.10 -4.81
C GLN A 59 -9.50 -6.78 -4.99
N GLY A 60 -9.67 -6.05 -3.90
CA GLY A 60 -10.34 -4.77 -3.91
C GLY A 60 -9.56 -3.70 -3.18
N PRO A 61 -10.03 -2.46 -3.24
CA PRO A 61 -9.34 -1.35 -2.59
C PRO A 61 -9.50 -1.40 -1.08
N PHE A 62 -8.60 -0.71 -0.39
CA PHE A 62 -8.69 -0.54 1.05
C PHE A 62 -9.93 0.29 1.39
N THR A 63 -10.75 -0.22 2.29
CA THR A 63 -11.91 0.50 2.79
C THR A 63 -11.81 0.64 4.30
N TYR A 64 -12.35 1.71 4.82
CA TYR A 64 -12.38 1.93 6.27
C TYR A 64 -13.67 2.63 6.66
N ALA A 65 -14.07 2.44 7.92
CA ALA A 65 -15.22 3.13 8.46
C ALA A 65 -14.89 4.61 8.61
N ALA A 66 -15.78 5.47 8.11
CA ALA A 66 -15.56 6.92 8.19
C ALA A 66 -16.80 7.58 8.74
N LYS A 67 -16.62 8.36 9.80
CA LYS A 67 -17.71 9.08 10.42
C LYS A 67 -18.29 10.08 9.41
N GLY A 68 -19.59 10.09 9.30
CA GLY A 68 -20.28 11.01 8.41
C GLY A 68 -20.31 10.61 6.96
N ALA A 69 -19.64 9.52 6.58
CA ALA A 69 -19.70 9.06 5.21
C ALA A 69 -20.99 8.30 4.97
N LYS A 70 -21.52 8.40 3.77
CA LYS A 70 -22.69 7.62 3.39
C LYS A 70 -22.33 6.14 3.46
N GLY A 71 -23.21 5.38 4.11
CA GLY A 71 -22.94 3.97 4.33
C GLY A 71 -21.88 3.68 5.36
N GLY A 72 -21.29 4.72 5.97
CA GLY A 72 -20.29 4.55 7.01
C GLY A 72 -18.93 4.07 6.54
N LYS A 73 -18.68 4.08 5.23
CA LYS A 73 -17.43 3.57 4.67
C LYS A 73 -16.85 4.50 3.63
N ARG A 74 -15.53 4.48 3.54
CA ARG A 74 -14.79 5.15 2.48
C ARG A 74 -13.76 4.20 1.91
N SER A 75 -13.47 4.35 0.63
CA SER A 75 -12.45 3.56 -0.05
C SER A 75 -11.27 4.44 -0.40
N ILE A 76 -10.07 3.91 -0.23
CA ILE A 76 -8.86 4.56 -0.72
C ILE A 76 -8.42 3.78 -1.95
N MET A 77 -8.75 4.29 -3.12
CA MET A 77 -8.57 3.59 -4.38
C MET A 77 -7.12 3.40 -4.79
N SER A 78 -6.20 4.06 -4.11
CA SER A 78 -4.78 3.93 -4.44
C SER A 78 -4.07 2.86 -3.62
N TYR A 79 -4.78 2.14 -2.76
CA TYR A 79 -4.21 1.03 -1.99
C TYR A 79 -5.14 -0.17 -2.12
N TRP A 80 -4.61 -1.29 -2.57
CA TRP A 80 -5.40 -2.49 -2.85
C TRP A 80 -4.87 -3.68 -2.08
N ARG A 81 -5.76 -4.55 -1.68
CA ARG A 81 -5.42 -5.71 -0.87
C ARG A 81 -4.44 -6.61 -1.62
N ALA A 82 -3.38 -7.02 -0.94
CA ALA A 82 -2.41 -7.95 -1.49
C ALA A 82 -3.03 -9.35 -1.57
N PRO A 83 -2.74 -10.12 -2.63
CA PRO A 83 -3.16 -11.53 -2.66
C PRO A 83 -2.63 -12.28 -1.45
N ASP A 84 -3.46 -13.17 -0.90
CA ASP A 84 -3.13 -13.88 0.34
C ASP A 84 -1.85 -14.70 0.26
N ARG A 85 -1.54 -15.26 -0.89
CA ARG A 85 -0.34 -16.09 -1.02
C ARG A 85 0.95 -15.31 -0.80
N LEU A 86 0.92 -14.00 -0.94
CA LEU A 86 2.13 -13.18 -0.80
C LEU A 86 2.69 -13.21 0.61
N TYR A 87 1.87 -13.51 1.61
CA TYR A 87 2.38 -13.62 2.98
C TYR A 87 3.37 -14.76 3.13
N ASP A 88 3.27 -15.78 2.27
CA ASP A 88 4.12 -16.97 2.32
C ASP A 88 5.09 -17.06 1.14
N GLU A 89 5.11 -16.05 0.27
CA GLU A 89 5.94 -16.06 -0.93
C GLU A 89 6.80 -14.80 -0.97
N PRO A 90 7.90 -14.77 -0.21
CA PRO A 90 8.69 -13.55 -0.05
C PRO A 90 9.22 -12.96 -1.35
N ASP A 91 9.62 -13.82 -2.30
CA ASP A 91 10.16 -13.31 -3.57
C ASP A 91 9.06 -12.71 -4.43
N GLU A 92 7.89 -13.32 -4.42
CA GLU A 92 6.76 -12.77 -5.17
C GLU A 92 6.29 -11.47 -4.52
N LEU A 93 6.22 -11.46 -3.19
CA LEU A 93 5.88 -10.22 -2.48
C LEU A 93 6.86 -9.11 -2.83
N ALA A 94 8.16 -9.42 -2.91
CA ALA A 94 9.16 -8.43 -3.27
C ALA A 94 8.88 -7.84 -4.65
N ALA A 95 8.47 -8.66 -5.61
CA ALA A 95 8.12 -8.17 -6.95
C ALA A 95 6.92 -7.24 -6.91
N TRP A 96 5.87 -7.63 -6.19
CA TRP A 96 4.69 -6.78 -6.03
C TRP A 96 5.03 -5.48 -5.30
N ALA A 97 5.93 -5.56 -4.31
CA ALA A 97 6.37 -4.38 -3.57
C ALA A 97 7.14 -3.41 -4.47
N ARG A 98 7.98 -3.92 -5.36
CA ARG A 98 8.68 -3.05 -6.32
C ARG A 98 7.71 -2.33 -7.24
N ASP A 99 6.68 -3.03 -7.70
CA ASP A 99 5.64 -2.41 -8.53
C ASP A 99 4.86 -1.37 -7.74
N ALA A 100 4.58 -1.66 -6.46
CA ALA A 100 3.88 -0.72 -5.60
C ALA A 100 4.71 0.54 -5.36
N LEU A 101 6.01 0.37 -5.13
CA LEU A 101 6.89 1.51 -4.94
C LEU A 101 6.97 2.35 -6.22
N ALA A 102 7.04 1.70 -7.38
CA ALA A 102 7.03 2.41 -8.66
C ALA A 102 5.73 3.19 -8.84
N ALA A 103 4.59 2.60 -8.47
CA ALA A 103 3.31 3.28 -8.53
C ALA A 103 3.29 4.49 -7.59
N ALA A 104 3.88 4.34 -6.40
CA ALA A 104 3.96 5.46 -5.46
C ALA A 104 4.80 6.60 -6.02
N HIS A 105 5.90 6.28 -6.67
CA HIS A 105 6.75 7.30 -7.29
C HIS A 105 6.02 7.99 -8.45
N ARG A 106 5.30 7.25 -9.26
CA ARG A 106 4.51 7.85 -10.36
C ARG A 106 3.44 8.79 -9.81
N SER A 107 2.78 8.37 -8.74
CA SER A 107 1.75 9.19 -8.11
C SER A 107 2.32 10.51 -7.59
N ALA A 108 3.50 10.45 -6.97
CA ALA A 108 4.15 11.66 -6.47
C ALA A 108 4.53 12.60 -7.60
N ARG A 109 4.97 12.06 -8.74
CA ARG A 109 5.34 12.89 -9.89
C ARG A 109 4.13 13.49 -10.58
N LYS A 110 3.03 12.73 -10.64
CA LYS A 110 1.81 13.18 -11.31
C LYS A 110 1.08 14.25 -10.54
N THR A 111 1.17 14.22 -9.22
CA THR A 111 0.45 15.17 -8.38
C THR A 111 1.23 16.47 -8.37
N PRO A 112 0.69 17.54 -8.97
CA PRO A 112 1.40 18.84 -8.96
C PRO A 112 1.58 19.28 -7.54
N LYS A 113 2.72 19.86 -7.25
CA LYS A 113 2.90 20.47 -5.95
C LYS A 113 1.97 21.65 -5.82
N PRO A 114 1.34 21.80 -4.72
CA PRO A 114 0.53 22.98 -4.49
C PRO A 114 1.44 24.16 -4.59
N THR A 115 1.63 24.83 -5.34
CA THR A 115 2.60 25.68 -5.49
C THR A 115 2.78 26.68 -5.48
N ARG A 116 3.31 26.66 -5.56
CA ARG A 116 3.74 27.27 -5.80
C ARG A 116 3.49 28.15 -6.55
N LYS A 117 3.17 28.87 -6.68
CA LYS A 117 2.94 29.50 -7.34
C LYS A 117 3.27 30.22 -7.65
N ARG A 118 3.44 30.63 -7.84
CA ARG A 118 3.81 31.03 -8.21
C ARG A 118 3.83 31.77 -8.45
#